data_0dffdff1968ffe4c6da6111f1f46d3fc
#
_entry.id   0dffdff1968ffe4c6da6111f1f46d3fc
#
_cell.length_a   1.000
_cell.length_b   1.000
_cell.length_c   1.000
_cell.angle_alpha   90.00
_cell.angle_beta   90.00
_cell.angle_gamma   90.00
#
_symmetry.space_group_name_H-M   'P 1'
#
loop_
_entity.id
_entity.type
_entity.pdbx_description
1 polymer ?
#
loop_
_entity_poly.entity_id
_entity_poly.type
_entity_poly.pdbx_seq_one_letter_code
_entity_poly.pdbx_strand_id
1 'polypeptide(L)'
;GVWYLFLPADESLADTVLSFSGSVTAASAGTLDREHGTLTGAFAASDRVTLTLDGGKTVQICAKQSSLPSLRLTLNGTTLEQVHRDKNVKYPGNDLVLTDGDDVLTGTVEFKGRGNSTWREYAKKPYQIKFSKKTSVLGMPAAKKWILLANASDDSMIRTRLVYDAAEQMGFPYVTEYQYVDLWIDGQYLGVYLLGEKAEIGKGRLNLQDPAGAMFELDNGFATDEDH
;
A
#
# COMPACT_ATOMS: atom_id res chain seq x y z
N GLY A 1 12.57 -13.54 21.44
CA GLY A 1 11.46 -12.77 20.82
C GLY A 1 11.13 -13.35 19.45
N VAL A 2 9.96 -12.96 18.90
CA VAL A 2 9.54 -13.31 17.54
C VAL A 2 9.43 -12.04 16.74
N TRP A 3 10.03 -12.02 15.55
CA TRP A 3 9.94 -10.93 14.60
C TRP A 3 9.25 -11.43 13.33
N TYR A 4 8.50 -10.55 12.68
CA TYR A 4 7.84 -10.85 11.42
C TYR A 4 8.48 -10.07 10.29
N LEU A 5 8.83 -10.78 9.23
CA LEU A 5 9.28 -10.22 7.96
C LEU A 5 8.13 -10.37 6.95
N PHE A 6 7.69 -9.25 6.41
CA PHE A 6 6.67 -9.26 5.36
C PHE A 6 7.35 -9.09 4.00
N LEU A 7 7.00 -9.97 3.07
CA LEU A 7 7.49 -9.96 1.70
C LEU A 7 6.32 -9.74 0.74
N PRO A 8 6.51 -8.92 -0.29
CA PRO A 8 5.53 -8.79 -1.36
C PRO A 8 5.40 -10.10 -2.14
N ALA A 9 4.27 -10.24 -2.88
CA ALA A 9 3.96 -11.47 -3.62
C ALA A 9 4.97 -11.80 -4.74
N ASP A 10 5.59 -10.77 -5.30
CA ASP A 10 6.55 -10.84 -6.40
C ASP A 10 8.02 -11.01 -5.96
N GLU A 11 8.26 -11.20 -4.67
CA GLU A 11 9.59 -11.49 -4.11
C GLU A 11 9.73 -12.98 -3.77
N SER A 12 10.91 -13.54 -4.00
CA SER A 12 11.18 -14.93 -3.64
C SER A 12 11.57 -15.05 -2.16
N LEU A 13 10.81 -15.84 -1.43
CA LEU A 13 11.13 -16.16 -0.03
C LEU A 13 12.46 -16.89 0.09
N ALA A 14 12.76 -17.80 -0.85
CA ALA A 14 13.97 -18.59 -0.86
C ALA A 14 15.23 -17.74 -1.14
N ASP A 15 15.09 -16.68 -1.95
CA ASP A 15 16.19 -15.80 -2.35
C ASP A 15 16.39 -14.61 -1.39
N THR A 16 15.54 -14.52 -0.35
CA THR A 16 15.63 -13.44 0.63
C THR A 16 16.96 -13.47 1.38
N VAL A 17 17.65 -12.33 1.40
CA VAL A 17 18.88 -12.11 2.16
C VAL A 17 18.57 -11.28 3.39
N LEU A 18 18.84 -11.81 4.57
CA LEU A 18 18.77 -11.06 5.81
C LEU A 18 20.12 -10.37 6.07
N SER A 19 20.09 -9.06 6.29
CA SER A 19 21.25 -8.28 6.73
C SER A 19 21.07 -7.85 8.18
N PHE A 20 22.13 -7.88 8.96
CA PHE A 20 22.09 -7.51 10.38
C PHE A 20 23.36 -6.73 10.79
N SER A 21 23.17 -5.78 11.68
CA SER A 21 24.25 -4.94 12.23
C SER A 21 24.80 -5.45 13.57
N GLY A 22 24.22 -6.53 14.09
CA GLY A 22 24.61 -7.12 15.37
C GLY A 22 25.34 -8.44 15.21
N SER A 23 25.87 -8.96 16.31
CA SER A 23 26.61 -10.24 16.31
C SER A 23 25.64 -11.42 16.33
N VAL A 24 25.41 -12.02 15.18
CA VAL A 24 24.71 -13.31 15.02
C VAL A 24 25.77 -14.42 15.04
N THR A 25 25.64 -15.37 15.97
CA THR A 25 26.61 -16.44 16.16
C THR A 25 26.22 -17.75 15.48
N ALA A 26 24.92 -17.98 15.29
CA ALA A 26 24.37 -19.12 14.57
C ALA A 26 22.98 -18.82 13.99
N ALA A 27 22.60 -19.61 12.98
CA ALA A 27 21.27 -19.64 12.41
C ALA A 27 20.79 -21.09 12.27
N SER A 28 19.48 -21.35 12.46
CA SER A 28 18.91 -22.69 12.34
C SER A 28 18.81 -23.19 10.90
N ALA A 29 18.90 -22.27 9.92
CA ALA A 29 18.87 -22.57 8.49
C ALA A 29 19.60 -21.48 7.70
N GLY A 30 20.03 -21.81 6.48
CA GLY A 30 20.73 -20.91 5.59
C GLY A 30 22.24 -20.86 5.81
N THR A 31 22.90 -20.02 5.03
CA THR A 31 24.36 -19.78 5.09
C THR A 31 24.63 -18.44 5.75
N LEU A 32 25.24 -18.49 6.92
CA LEU A 32 25.58 -17.31 7.71
C LEU A 32 26.97 -16.80 7.34
N ASP A 33 27.05 -15.59 6.80
CA ASP A 33 28.28 -14.83 6.60
C ASP A 33 28.45 -13.82 7.73
N ARG A 34 29.34 -14.09 8.67
CA ARG A 34 29.54 -13.23 9.83
C ARG A 34 30.40 -12.00 9.52
N GLU A 35 31.24 -12.09 8.49
CA GLU A 35 32.13 -11.00 8.09
C GLU A 35 31.31 -9.86 7.46
N HIS A 36 30.33 -10.21 6.60
CA HIS A 36 29.48 -9.25 5.93
C HIS A 36 28.13 -9.03 6.63
N GLY A 37 27.85 -9.76 7.72
CA GLY A 37 26.61 -9.63 8.48
C GLY A 37 25.37 -10.02 7.67
N THR A 38 25.46 -11.14 6.91
CA THR A 38 24.36 -11.59 6.06
C THR A 38 24.00 -13.06 6.30
N LEU A 39 22.73 -13.41 6.05
CA LEU A 39 22.23 -14.77 6.04
C LEU A 39 21.42 -15.01 4.78
N THR A 40 21.86 -15.95 3.95
CA THR A 40 21.22 -16.34 2.69
C THR A 40 20.56 -17.70 2.79
N GLY A 41 19.49 -17.95 2.01
CA GLY A 41 18.77 -19.23 2.00
C GLY A 41 18.08 -19.59 3.31
N ALA A 42 17.89 -18.62 4.20
CA ALA A 42 17.27 -18.83 5.51
C ALA A 42 15.85 -19.42 5.43
N PHE A 43 15.12 -19.06 4.37
CA PHE A 43 13.73 -19.43 4.16
C PHE A 43 13.53 -20.41 2.99
N ALA A 44 14.58 -21.06 2.51
CA ALA A 44 14.48 -21.98 1.38
C ALA A 44 13.61 -23.23 1.67
N ALA A 45 13.52 -23.65 2.92
CA ALA A 45 12.76 -24.83 3.34
C ALA A 45 11.68 -24.56 4.39
N SER A 46 11.61 -23.34 4.94
CA SER A 46 10.67 -22.99 6.02
C SER A 46 10.43 -21.49 6.04
N ASP A 47 9.23 -21.08 6.46
CA ASP A 47 8.90 -19.67 6.72
C ASP A 47 9.53 -19.12 8.02
N ARG A 48 10.37 -19.91 8.70
CA ARG A 48 10.96 -19.58 10.00
C ARG A 48 12.44 -19.86 10.07
N VAL A 49 13.18 -18.95 10.68
CA VAL A 49 14.58 -19.14 11.05
C VAL A 49 14.80 -18.65 12.48
N THR A 50 15.61 -19.38 13.23
CA THR A 50 16.05 -18.95 14.57
C THR A 50 17.48 -18.48 14.49
N LEU A 51 17.73 -17.25 14.92
CA LEU A 51 19.06 -16.67 15.06
C LEU A 51 19.50 -16.76 16.52
N THR A 52 20.75 -17.15 16.72
CA THR A 52 21.41 -17.08 18.04
C THR A 52 22.33 -15.86 18.03
N LEU A 53 22.14 -14.99 19.00
CA LEU A 53 22.92 -13.77 19.20
C LEU A 53 24.04 -14.02 20.21
N ASP A 54 24.97 -13.07 20.32
CA ASP A 54 25.98 -13.09 21.37
C ASP A 54 25.32 -13.20 22.76
N GLY A 55 25.92 -13.99 23.64
CA GLY A 55 25.37 -14.31 24.96
C GLY A 55 24.27 -15.36 24.95
N GLY A 56 24.06 -16.08 23.82
CA GLY A 56 23.17 -17.24 23.71
C GLY A 56 21.68 -16.88 23.64
N LYS A 57 21.34 -15.60 23.52
CA LYS A 57 19.93 -15.17 23.29
C LYS A 57 19.48 -15.59 21.89
N THR A 58 18.19 -15.96 21.79
CA THR A 58 17.63 -16.35 20.50
C THR A 58 16.52 -15.39 20.04
N VAL A 59 16.45 -15.17 18.72
CA VAL A 59 15.38 -14.44 18.04
C VAL A 59 14.86 -15.34 16.93
N GLN A 60 13.55 -15.50 16.85
CA GLN A 60 12.89 -16.19 15.76
C GLN A 60 12.38 -15.15 14.74
N ILE A 61 12.72 -15.33 13.48
CA ILE A 61 12.16 -14.55 12.37
C ILE A 61 11.17 -15.43 11.63
N CYS A 62 9.94 -14.94 11.50
CA CYS A 62 8.88 -15.59 10.74
C CYS A 62 8.61 -14.76 9.49
N ALA A 63 8.91 -15.30 8.33
CA ALA A 63 8.60 -14.66 7.07
C ALA A 63 7.14 -14.91 6.69
N LYS A 64 6.49 -13.87 6.16
CA LYS A 64 5.12 -13.90 5.65
C LYS A 64 5.11 -13.30 4.27
N GLN A 65 4.77 -14.12 3.28
CA GLN A 65 4.60 -13.69 1.91
C GLN A 65 3.14 -13.31 1.66
N SER A 66 2.95 -12.16 1.06
CA SER A 66 1.62 -11.71 0.64
C SER A 66 1.16 -12.43 -0.63
N SER A 67 -0.16 -12.44 -0.86
CA SER A 67 -0.79 -12.81 -2.13
C SER A 67 -1.48 -11.62 -2.80
N LEU A 68 -1.33 -10.42 -2.24
CA LEU A 68 -1.93 -9.20 -2.78
C LEU A 68 -1.02 -8.55 -3.82
N PRO A 69 -1.58 -7.80 -4.78
CA PRO A 69 -0.79 -6.94 -5.63
C PRO A 69 0.10 -6.00 -4.82
N SER A 70 1.33 -5.81 -5.23
CA SER A 70 2.28 -4.93 -4.54
C SER A 70 2.37 -3.57 -5.24
N LEU A 71 2.09 -2.49 -4.51
CA LEU A 71 2.24 -1.12 -4.97
C LEU A 71 3.46 -0.50 -4.28
N ARG A 72 4.47 -0.21 -5.07
CA ARG A 72 5.72 0.41 -4.63
C ARG A 72 5.79 1.85 -5.13
N LEU A 73 6.05 2.77 -4.23
CA LEU A 73 6.34 4.17 -4.53
C LEU A 73 7.76 4.50 -4.12
N THR A 74 8.49 5.15 -5.02
CA THR A 74 9.77 5.79 -4.71
C THR A 74 9.55 7.30 -4.73
N LEU A 75 9.78 7.94 -3.59
CA LEU A 75 9.58 9.38 -3.43
C LEU A 75 10.82 10.13 -3.95
N ASN A 76 10.60 10.97 -4.96
CA ASN A 76 11.66 11.79 -5.57
C ASN A 76 11.57 13.24 -5.08
N GLY A 77 12.60 13.69 -4.38
CA GLY A 77 12.68 15.07 -3.88
C GLY A 77 11.84 15.39 -2.65
N THR A 78 11.26 14.35 -2.00
CA THR A 78 10.54 14.47 -0.73
C THR A 78 10.74 13.21 0.11
N THR A 79 10.25 13.22 1.34
CA THR A 79 10.24 12.05 2.23
C THR A 79 8.83 11.81 2.75
N LEU A 80 8.54 10.59 3.19
CA LEU A 80 7.24 10.26 3.78
C LEU A 80 6.94 11.13 5.02
N GLU A 81 7.97 11.48 5.80
CA GLU A 81 7.84 12.40 6.92
C GLU A 81 7.39 13.80 6.48
N GLN A 82 7.95 14.33 5.38
CA GLN A 82 7.52 15.61 4.83
C GLN A 82 6.07 15.57 4.34
N VAL A 83 5.67 14.49 3.67
CA VAL A 83 4.26 14.27 3.27
C VAL A 83 3.34 14.27 4.50
N HIS A 84 3.77 13.68 5.61
CA HIS A 84 2.98 13.60 6.85
C HIS A 84 2.83 14.95 7.57
N ARG A 85 3.66 15.96 7.28
CA ARG A 85 3.54 17.31 7.88
C ARG A 85 2.32 18.07 7.36
N ASP A 86 2.01 17.92 6.07
CA ASP A 86 0.83 18.55 5.45
C ASP A 86 0.26 17.67 4.34
N LYS A 87 -0.94 17.13 4.57
CA LYS A 87 -1.65 16.28 3.61
C LYS A 87 -1.99 16.95 2.28
N ASN A 88 -2.06 18.29 2.27
CA ASN A 88 -2.53 19.04 1.09
C ASN A 88 -1.39 19.32 0.10
N VAL A 89 -0.14 19.24 0.55
CA VAL A 89 1.01 19.43 -0.34
C VAL A 89 1.08 18.29 -1.34
N LYS A 90 1.21 18.66 -2.61
CA LYS A 90 1.30 17.74 -3.75
C LYS A 90 2.76 17.57 -4.15
N TYR A 91 3.23 16.35 -4.18
CA TYR A 91 4.60 15.99 -4.54
C TYR A 91 4.59 15.27 -5.89
N PRO A 92 4.93 15.96 -7.00
CA PRO A 92 4.98 15.37 -8.33
C PRO A 92 6.27 14.56 -8.55
N GLY A 93 6.28 13.71 -9.57
CA GLY A 93 7.50 13.06 -10.06
C GLY A 93 7.94 11.82 -9.31
N ASN A 94 7.06 11.21 -8.52
CA ASN A 94 7.38 9.98 -7.80
C ASN A 94 7.18 8.76 -8.69
N ASP A 95 8.08 7.79 -8.58
CA ASP A 95 7.99 6.57 -9.38
C ASP A 95 7.05 5.57 -8.72
N LEU A 96 6.20 4.96 -9.54
CA LEU A 96 5.25 3.92 -9.14
C LEU A 96 5.52 2.64 -9.91
N VAL A 97 5.58 1.54 -9.18
CA VAL A 97 5.55 0.17 -9.71
C VAL A 97 4.42 -0.57 -9.01
N LEU A 98 3.48 -1.11 -9.78
CA LEU A 98 2.41 -1.97 -9.29
C LEU A 98 2.55 -3.33 -9.98
N THR A 99 2.68 -4.37 -9.19
CA THR A 99 2.84 -5.75 -9.67
C THR A 99 1.66 -6.61 -9.20
N ASP A 100 1.04 -7.33 -10.13
CA ASP A 100 -0.03 -8.31 -9.85
C ASP A 100 0.24 -9.58 -10.68
N GLY A 101 0.83 -10.58 -10.04
CA GLY A 101 1.37 -11.73 -10.75
C GLY A 101 2.42 -11.32 -11.80
N ASP A 102 2.17 -11.66 -13.07
CA ASP A 102 3.04 -11.30 -14.20
C ASP A 102 2.76 -9.88 -14.76
N ASP A 103 1.67 -9.26 -14.33
CA ASP A 103 1.28 -7.92 -14.79
C ASP A 103 2.03 -6.83 -14.02
N VAL A 104 2.73 -5.96 -14.75
CA VAL A 104 3.49 -4.86 -14.17
C VAL A 104 3.06 -3.53 -14.79
N LEU A 105 2.56 -2.62 -13.96
CA LEU A 105 2.28 -1.23 -14.31
C LEU A 105 3.37 -0.34 -13.72
N THR A 106 4.07 0.39 -14.58
CA THR A 106 5.03 1.41 -14.16
C THR A 106 4.58 2.81 -14.57
N GLY A 107 4.94 3.81 -13.81
CA GLY A 107 4.60 5.19 -14.15
C GLY A 107 5.13 6.20 -13.15
N THR A 108 4.97 7.48 -13.51
CA THR A 108 5.28 8.60 -12.63
C THR A 108 3.99 9.25 -12.15
N VAL A 109 3.91 9.52 -10.86
CA VAL A 109 2.71 10.04 -10.21
C VAL A 109 2.98 11.25 -9.33
N GLU A 110 1.96 12.08 -9.17
CA GLU A 110 1.85 13.01 -8.06
C GLU A 110 1.33 12.24 -6.84
N PHE A 111 1.93 12.47 -5.68
CA PHE A 111 1.58 11.82 -4.42
C PHE A 111 1.23 12.86 -3.36
N LYS A 112 0.22 12.61 -2.55
CA LYS A 112 -0.16 13.45 -1.40
C LYS A 112 -0.89 12.66 -0.32
N GLY A 113 -0.99 13.23 0.87
CA GLY A 113 -1.91 12.76 1.91
C GLY A 113 -3.37 13.04 1.54
N ARG A 114 -4.32 12.36 2.22
CA ARG A 114 -5.77 12.60 2.09
C ARG A 114 -6.50 12.27 3.39
N GLY A 115 -7.80 12.57 3.40
CA GLY A 115 -8.69 12.28 4.53
C GLY A 115 -8.66 13.38 5.59
N ASN A 116 -9.63 13.37 6.49
CA ASN A 116 -9.80 14.33 7.57
C ASN A 116 -9.51 13.68 8.93
N SER A 117 -10.50 13.05 9.57
CA SER A 117 -10.34 12.35 10.85
C SER A 117 -9.29 11.24 10.78
N THR A 118 -9.33 10.41 9.73
CA THR A 118 -8.36 9.33 9.55
C THR A 118 -6.91 9.82 9.43
N TRP A 119 -6.71 11.00 8.82
CA TRP A 119 -5.40 11.62 8.77
C TRP A 119 -4.90 12.10 10.14
N ARG A 120 -5.79 12.70 10.93
CA ARG A 120 -5.41 13.28 12.23
C ARG A 120 -5.21 12.23 13.32
N GLU A 121 -6.10 11.24 13.36
CA GLU A 121 -6.29 10.37 14.54
C GLU A 121 -5.47 9.08 14.47
N TYR A 122 -5.08 8.62 13.27
CA TYR A 122 -4.41 7.33 13.12
C TYR A 122 -2.98 7.48 12.62
N ALA A 123 -2.09 6.58 13.06
CA ALA A 123 -0.70 6.51 12.61
C ALA A 123 -0.63 6.09 11.13
N LYS A 124 -1.42 5.11 10.72
CA LYS A 124 -1.52 4.66 9.33
C LYS A 124 -2.34 5.65 8.52
N LYS A 125 -1.68 6.37 7.61
CA LYS A 125 -2.26 7.49 6.86
C LYS A 125 -2.83 7.05 5.52
N PRO A 126 -3.98 7.57 5.09
CA PRO A 126 -4.48 7.40 3.72
C PRO A 126 -3.80 8.37 2.75
N TYR A 127 -3.72 7.98 1.47
CA TYR A 127 -3.01 8.74 0.43
C TYR A 127 -3.84 8.87 -0.85
N GLN A 128 -3.39 9.75 -1.73
CA GLN A 128 -3.86 9.90 -3.09
C GLN A 128 -2.67 9.90 -4.05
N ILE A 129 -2.80 9.17 -5.15
CA ILE A 129 -1.90 9.23 -6.29
C ILE A 129 -2.63 9.80 -7.50
N LYS A 130 -1.88 10.48 -8.39
CA LYS A 130 -2.44 11.05 -9.61
C LYS A 130 -1.46 10.87 -10.77
N PHE A 131 -1.89 10.14 -11.78
CA PHE A 131 -1.17 10.00 -13.04
C PHE A 131 -1.34 11.26 -13.92
N SER A 132 -0.39 11.54 -14.79
CA SER A 132 -0.47 12.62 -15.76
C SER A 132 -1.59 12.40 -16.79
N LYS A 133 -1.85 11.16 -17.17
CA LYS A 133 -2.92 10.71 -18.08
C LYS A 133 -3.81 9.67 -17.42
N LYS A 134 -5.01 9.44 -17.98
CA LYS A 134 -5.90 8.38 -17.52
C LYS A 134 -5.20 7.02 -17.64
N THR A 135 -5.12 6.27 -16.57
CA THR A 135 -4.46 4.97 -16.47
C THR A 135 -5.40 3.99 -15.81
N SER A 136 -5.57 2.80 -16.39
CA SER A 136 -6.25 1.68 -15.73
C SER A 136 -5.31 1.08 -14.69
N VAL A 137 -5.84 0.75 -13.53
CA VAL A 137 -5.08 0.17 -12.42
C VAL A 137 -5.83 -1.08 -11.96
N LEU A 138 -5.16 -2.24 -11.95
CA LEU A 138 -5.75 -3.54 -11.57
C LEU A 138 -7.08 -3.83 -12.29
N GLY A 139 -7.15 -3.56 -13.58
CA GLY A 139 -8.35 -3.79 -14.39
C GLY A 139 -9.49 -2.77 -14.22
N MET A 140 -9.41 -1.90 -13.21
CA MET A 140 -10.42 -0.86 -12.98
C MET A 140 -10.42 0.20 -14.10
N PRO A 141 -11.56 0.88 -14.36
CA PRO A 141 -11.68 1.88 -15.43
C PRO A 141 -10.67 3.01 -15.32
N ALA A 142 -10.08 3.39 -16.46
CA ALA A 142 -8.97 4.33 -16.51
C ALA A 142 -9.32 5.72 -15.97
N ALA A 143 -8.56 6.19 -14.99
CA ALA A 143 -8.67 7.52 -14.40
C ALA A 143 -7.30 8.12 -14.08
N LYS A 144 -7.30 9.42 -13.75
CA LYS A 144 -6.06 10.08 -13.32
C LYS A 144 -5.82 9.92 -11.82
N LYS A 145 -6.87 10.02 -10.99
CA LYS A 145 -6.76 10.03 -9.53
C LYS A 145 -7.21 8.70 -8.95
N TRP A 146 -6.40 8.21 -8.03
CA TRP A 146 -6.61 6.98 -7.29
C TRP A 146 -6.38 7.23 -5.82
N ILE A 147 -7.15 6.57 -4.96
CA ILE A 147 -7.05 6.73 -3.51
C ILE A 147 -6.58 5.44 -2.85
N LEU A 148 -5.82 5.60 -1.80
CA LEU A 148 -5.31 4.54 -0.94
C LEU A 148 -5.93 4.71 0.44
N LEU A 149 -7.00 3.96 0.73
CA LEU A 149 -7.65 3.97 2.03
C LEU A 149 -6.87 3.10 3.00
N ALA A 150 -6.49 3.69 4.12
CA ALA A 150 -5.71 3.00 5.15
C ALA A 150 -6.53 2.01 5.98
N ASN A 151 -7.88 2.17 6.02
CA ASN A 151 -8.81 1.42 6.88
C ASN A 151 -8.33 1.33 8.35
N ALA A 152 -7.65 2.37 8.84
CA ALA A 152 -6.97 2.38 10.13
C ALA A 152 -7.90 2.26 11.35
N SER A 153 -9.20 2.51 11.18
CA SER A 153 -10.24 2.34 12.19
C SER A 153 -10.94 0.98 12.15
N ASP A 154 -10.50 0.09 11.29
CA ASP A 154 -11.12 -1.22 11.05
C ASP A 154 -10.05 -2.34 11.08
N ASP A 155 -9.90 -2.99 12.23
CA ASP A 155 -8.94 -4.07 12.42
C ASP A 155 -9.19 -5.27 11.48
N SER A 156 -10.43 -5.43 11.00
CA SER A 156 -10.78 -6.47 10.03
C SER A 156 -10.38 -6.11 8.59
N MET A 157 -10.18 -4.82 8.31
CA MET A 157 -9.88 -4.26 6.98
C MET A 157 -10.99 -4.45 5.91
N ILE A 158 -12.15 -5.05 6.25
CA ILE A 158 -13.16 -5.48 5.29
C ILE A 158 -14.45 -4.64 5.29
N ARG A 159 -14.70 -3.78 6.30
CA ARG A 159 -15.97 -3.05 6.43
C ARG A 159 -16.29 -2.21 5.20
N THR A 160 -15.32 -1.44 4.70
CA THR A 160 -15.51 -0.62 3.50
C THR A 160 -15.86 -1.50 2.29
N ARG A 161 -15.16 -2.61 2.10
CA ARG A 161 -15.40 -3.53 1.00
C ARG A 161 -16.79 -4.14 1.08
N LEU A 162 -17.21 -4.60 2.27
CA LEU A 162 -18.54 -5.18 2.48
C LEU A 162 -19.67 -4.20 2.12
N VAL A 163 -19.51 -2.91 2.45
CA VAL A 163 -20.52 -1.90 2.09
C VAL A 163 -20.62 -1.70 0.58
N TYR A 164 -19.48 -1.69 -0.13
CA TYR A 164 -19.48 -1.58 -1.59
C TYR A 164 -20.05 -2.84 -2.26
N ASP A 165 -19.65 -4.02 -1.82
CA ASP A 165 -20.19 -5.29 -2.33
C ASP A 165 -21.71 -5.39 -2.09
N ALA A 166 -22.19 -4.94 -0.92
CA ALA A 166 -23.62 -4.88 -0.63
C ALA A 166 -24.37 -3.88 -1.53
N ALA A 167 -23.79 -2.69 -1.74
CA ALA A 167 -24.39 -1.68 -2.62
C ALA A 167 -24.49 -2.17 -4.07
N GLU A 168 -23.48 -2.87 -4.56
CA GLU A 168 -23.48 -3.51 -5.87
C GLU A 168 -24.60 -4.55 -5.98
N GLN A 169 -24.72 -5.46 -4.99
CA GLN A 169 -25.76 -6.48 -4.93
C GLN A 169 -27.18 -5.88 -4.83
N MET A 170 -27.31 -4.71 -4.21
CA MET A 170 -28.56 -3.95 -4.13
C MET A 170 -28.91 -3.19 -5.43
N GLY A 171 -28.03 -3.25 -6.44
CA GLY A 171 -28.25 -2.62 -7.74
C GLY A 171 -28.10 -1.10 -7.73
N PHE A 172 -27.24 -0.56 -6.87
CA PHE A 172 -26.92 0.88 -6.93
C PHE A 172 -26.35 1.21 -8.30
N PRO A 173 -26.76 2.33 -8.92
CA PRO A 173 -26.36 2.69 -10.29
C PRO A 173 -24.88 3.00 -10.45
N TYR A 174 -24.18 3.27 -9.35
CA TYR A 174 -22.74 3.43 -9.29
C TYR A 174 -22.22 3.01 -7.93
N VAL A 175 -21.22 2.16 -7.94
CA VAL A 175 -20.43 1.76 -6.78
C VAL A 175 -18.97 1.94 -7.14
N THR A 176 -18.20 2.55 -6.26
CA THR A 176 -16.76 2.75 -6.46
C THR A 176 -16.02 1.42 -6.42
N GLU A 177 -15.17 1.18 -7.40
CA GLU A 177 -14.34 -0.03 -7.47
C GLU A 177 -13.10 0.11 -6.60
N TYR A 178 -12.72 -0.99 -5.94
CA TYR A 178 -11.56 -1.07 -5.07
C TYR A 178 -10.88 -2.44 -5.14
N GLN A 179 -9.56 -2.43 -5.00
CA GLN A 179 -8.73 -3.64 -4.87
C GLN A 179 -7.80 -3.49 -3.66
N TYR A 180 -7.55 -4.59 -2.94
CA TYR A 180 -6.53 -4.60 -1.90
C TYR A 180 -5.14 -4.62 -2.52
N VAL A 181 -4.23 -3.88 -1.93
CA VAL A 181 -2.81 -3.85 -2.31
C VAL A 181 -1.93 -3.78 -1.07
N ASP A 182 -0.74 -4.33 -1.16
CA ASP A 182 0.35 -4.05 -0.22
C ASP A 182 1.07 -2.77 -0.64
N LEU A 183 1.14 -1.81 0.26
CA LEU A 183 1.80 -0.52 -0.01
C LEU A 183 3.21 -0.49 0.56
N TRP A 184 4.15 -0.16 -0.31
CA TRP A 184 5.56 0.08 0.00
C TRP A 184 5.93 1.50 -0.42
N ILE A 185 6.58 2.25 0.45
CA ILE A 185 7.11 3.58 0.13
C ILE A 185 8.58 3.61 0.53
N ASP A 186 9.47 3.91 -0.41
CA ASP A 186 10.93 3.92 -0.23
C ASP A 186 11.47 2.64 0.44
N GLY A 187 10.92 1.47 0.04
CA GLY A 187 11.25 0.18 0.61
C GLY A 187 10.64 -0.12 1.98
N GLN A 188 9.91 0.81 2.59
CA GLN A 188 9.20 0.58 3.84
C GLN A 188 7.80 0.01 3.58
N TYR A 189 7.48 -1.12 4.20
CA TYR A 189 6.13 -1.69 4.19
C TYR A 189 5.18 -0.89 5.08
N LEU A 190 4.10 -0.36 4.50
CA LEU A 190 3.09 0.41 5.21
C LEU A 190 1.81 -0.39 5.50
N GLY A 191 1.75 -1.64 5.05
CA GLY A 191 0.63 -2.56 5.26
C GLY A 191 -0.34 -2.62 4.08
N VAL A 192 -1.45 -3.31 4.30
CA VAL A 192 -2.53 -3.47 3.32
C VAL A 192 -3.33 -2.19 3.20
N TYR A 193 -3.59 -1.75 1.97
CA TYR A 193 -4.44 -0.61 1.64
C TYR A 193 -5.57 -1.05 0.71
N LEU A 194 -6.67 -0.31 0.72
CA LEU A 194 -7.72 -0.45 -0.28
C LEU A 194 -7.49 0.64 -1.33
N LEU A 195 -6.95 0.22 -2.48
CA LEU A 195 -6.71 1.09 -3.64
C LEU A 195 -7.99 1.18 -4.46
N GLY A 196 -8.46 2.37 -4.71
CA GLY A 196 -9.71 2.53 -5.43
C GLY A 196 -9.86 3.85 -6.13
N GLU A 197 -11.01 3.98 -6.71
CA GLU A 197 -11.41 5.14 -7.47
C GLU A 197 -11.67 6.35 -6.56
N LYS A 198 -11.27 7.54 -7.01
CA LYS A 198 -11.88 8.76 -6.48
C LYS A 198 -13.26 8.93 -7.14
N ALA A 199 -14.31 9.16 -6.36
CA ALA A 199 -15.63 9.49 -6.90
C ALA A 199 -15.54 10.79 -7.71
N GLU A 200 -15.81 10.70 -9.01
CA GLU A 200 -15.75 11.82 -9.97
C GLU A 200 -16.78 11.57 -11.07
N ILE A 201 -17.34 12.61 -11.64
CA ILE A 201 -18.18 12.50 -12.85
C ILE A 201 -17.29 12.14 -14.03
N GLY A 202 -17.64 11.10 -14.77
CA GLY A 202 -16.94 10.71 -15.97
C GLY A 202 -17.28 9.32 -16.48
N LYS A 203 -16.94 9.07 -17.74
CA LYS A 203 -17.07 7.73 -18.34
C LYS A 203 -16.16 6.75 -17.59
N GLY A 204 -16.72 5.66 -17.07
CA GLY A 204 -16.02 4.67 -16.26
C GLY A 204 -15.92 5.04 -14.78
N ARG A 205 -16.58 6.12 -14.37
CA ARG A 205 -16.84 6.56 -13.00
C ARG A 205 -18.35 6.78 -12.85
N LEU A 206 -18.80 7.76 -12.08
CA LEU A 206 -20.19 8.18 -12.07
C LEU A 206 -20.54 8.78 -13.45
N ASN A 207 -21.10 7.95 -14.32
CA ASN A 207 -21.47 8.34 -15.68
C ASN A 207 -22.89 8.90 -15.66
N LEU A 208 -23.04 10.22 -15.57
CA LEU A 208 -24.33 10.87 -15.67
C LEU A 208 -24.86 10.71 -17.10
N GLN A 209 -26.04 10.09 -17.23
CA GLN A 209 -26.68 9.90 -18.54
C GLN A 209 -27.22 11.21 -19.11
N ASP A 210 -27.68 12.11 -18.21
CA ASP A 210 -28.09 13.45 -18.58
C ASP A 210 -26.91 14.42 -18.48
N PRO A 211 -26.52 15.10 -19.57
CA PRO A 211 -25.45 16.10 -19.54
C PRO A 211 -25.72 17.27 -18.61
N ALA A 212 -26.99 17.54 -18.26
CA ALA A 212 -27.40 18.56 -17.29
C ALA A 212 -27.46 18.03 -15.86
N GLY A 213 -27.18 16.73 -15.67
CA GLY A 213 -27.17 16.11 -14.37
C GLY A 213 -26.00 16.62 -13.50
N ALA A 214 -26.18 16.59 -12.19
CA ALA A 214 -25.18 17.02 -11.22
C ALA A 214 -24.94 15.95 -10.16
N MET A 215 -23.71 15.92 -9.65
CA MET A 215 -23.33 15.16 -8.47
C MET A 215 -23.27 16.11 -7.27
N PHE A 216 -23.94 15.76 -6.20
CA PHE A 216 -23.90 16.50 -4.95
C PHE A 216 -23.15 15.66 -3.90
N GLU A 217 -22.20 16.27 -3.23
CA GLU A 217 -21.53 15.71 -2.07
C GLU A 217 -22.07 16.38 -0.80
N LEU A 218 -22.52 15.58 0.15
CA LEU A 218 -22.89 16.09 1.46
C LEU A 218 -21.61 16.21 2.29
N ASP A 219 -21.13 17.44 2.42
CA ASP A 219 -20.00 17.77 3.27
C ASP A 219 -20.49 18.22 4.64
N ASN A 220 -19.88 17.72 5.71
CA ASN A 220 -20.20 18.09 7.09
C ASN A 220 -19.62 19.47 7.52
N GLY A 221 -19.18 20.28 6.58
CA GLY A 221 -18.68 21.64 6.83
C GLY A 221 -17.31 21.71 7.50
N PHE A 222 -16.54 20.60 7.52
CA PHE A 222 -15.20 20.54 8.08
C PHE A 222 -14.08 20.66 7.05
N ALA A 223 -14.41 20.71 5.79
CA ALA A 223 -13.45 20.78 4.73
C ALA A 223 -13.60 22.08 3.97
N THR A 224 -12.64 22.96 4.13
CA THR A 224 -12.24 23.87 3.08
C THR A 224 -11.49 23.04 2.05
N ASP A 225 -12.21 22.22 1.29
CA ASP A 225 -11.59 21.41 0.24
C ASP A 225 -11.50 22.27 -1.01
N GLU A 226 -10.32 22.83 -1.25
CA GLU A 226 -9.97 23.55 -2.46
C GLU A 226 -9.77 22.63 -3.68
N ASP A 227 -10.22 21.39 -3.62
CA ASP A 227 -10.10 20.39 -4.69
C ASP A 227 -11.31 20.36 -5.64
N HIS A 228 -11.89 21.50 -5.98
CA HIS A 228 -12.89 21.64 -7.04
C HIS A 228 -12.25 22.01 -8.37
#